data_f6eeea76f6001ba103a49db017b95825
#
_entry.id   f6eeea76f6001ba103a49db017b95825
#
_cell.length_a   1.000
_cell.length_b   1.000
_cell.length_c   1.000
_cell.angle_alpha   90.00
_cell.angle_beta   90.00
_cell.angle_gamma   90.00
#
_symmetry.space_group_name_H-M   'P 1'
#
loop_
_entity.id
_entity.type
_entity.pdbx_description
1 polymer ?
#
loop_
_entity_poly.entity_id
_entity_poly.type
_entity_poly.pdbx_seq_one_letter_code
_entity_poly.pdbx_strand_id
1 'polypeptide(L)'
;MPPSWTRLLKQSPRCAGAGDTMHRRRGGRDHALGLAQAPRAAATRPASALQQRTSYIVSETIRDEISHLAGSIRSLERQLELALARRRVELNYEVRDGIVRFEDVVVAKHRLLKARLLKYIIGARLAMIVAAPVIYSLIIPIALLDVFVAVYQTACFPVCGIPRVRRSDYMVFDRAQLAYLNAIEKLNCMYCSYAIGVFAHVREVASRTEEYWCPIKHARRVLGVHGRYGRFVDYGDGDAYRLELERLRADARAQEPD
;
A
#
# COMPACT_ATOMS: atom_id res chain seq x y z
N MET A 1 21.40 12.45 -25.57
CA MET A 1 21.26 11.01 -25.86
C MET A 1 20.64 10.38 -24.63
N PRO A 2 19.42 9.85 -24.66
CA PRO A 2 18.80 9.17 -23.52
C PRO A 2 19.37 7.76 -23.40
N PRO A 3 19.58 7.23 -22.19
CA PRO A 3 20.04 5.86 -21.99
C PRO A 3 18.96 4.87 -22.44
N SER A 4 19.37 3.92 -23.26
CA SER A 4 18.50 2.91 -23.86
C SER A 4 17.92 1.96 -22.80
N TRP A 5 16.62 2.00 -22.61
CA TRP A 5 15.82 1.15 -21.72
C TRP A 5 15.95 -0.36 -22.00
N THR A 6 16.52 -0.73 -23.14
CA THR A 6 16.76 -2.12 -23.56
C THR A 6 17.79 -2.88 -22.71
N ARG A 7 18.60 -2.20 -21.92
CA ARG A 7 19.57 -2.87 -21.05
C ARG A 7 19.02 -3.28 -19.68
N LEU A 8 17.95 -2.63 -19.21
CA LEU A 8 17.34 -2.95 -17.91
C LEU A 8 16.46 -4.20 -17.96
N LEU A 9 15.89 -4.53 -19.13
CA LEU A 9 15.06 -5.73 -19.28
C LEU A 9 15.85 -7.04 -19.36
N LYS A 10 17.19 -6.97 -19.57
CA LYS A 10 18.05 -8.16 -19.60
C LYS A 10 18.59 -8.61 -18.24
N GLN A 11 18.35 -7.85 -17.17
CA GLN A 11 18.80 -8.18 -15.82
C GLN A 11 17.67 -8.60 -14.86
N SER A 12 16.48 -8.87 -15.38
CA SER A 12 15.44 -9.52 -14.60
C SER A 12 15.86 -10.97 -14.35
N PRO A 13 16.01 -11.44 -13.11
CA PRO A 13 16.25 -12.85 -12.84
C PRO A 13 15.00 -13.60 -13.27
N ARG A 14 15.14 -14.38 -14.36
CA ARG A 14 14.15 -15.40 -14.72
C ARG A 14 13.96 -16.30 -13.52
N CYS A 15 12.74 -16.57 -13.15
CA CYS A 15 12.39 -17.62 -12.21
C CYS A 15 13.00 -18.94 -12.73
N ALA A 16 14.19 -19.29 -12.22
CA ALA A 16 14.83 -20.56 -12.56
C ALA A 16 14.25 -21.62 -11.63
N GLY A 17 13.48 -22.50 -12.25
CA GLY A 17 13.03 -23.75 -11.65
C GLY A 17 14.22 -24.64 -11.31
N ALA A 18 14.01 -25.43 -10.27
CA ALA A 18 14.88 -26.49 -9.80
C ALA A 18 15.23 -27.49 -10.90
N GLY A 19 16.50 -27.92 -10.92
CA GLY A 19 16.96 -29.02 -11.76
C GLY A 19 18.36 -29.41 -11.36
N ASP A 20 18.44 -30.49 -10.59
CA ASP A 20 19.57 -31.32 -10.25
C ASP A 20 20.55 -31.50 -11.40
N THR A 21 21.86 -31.50 -11.08
CA THR A 21 22.71 -32.63 -11.44
C THR A 21 24.12 -32.53 -10.83
N MET A 22 24.44 -33.54 -10.14
CA MET A 22 25.69 -34.01 -9.59
C MET A 22 26.74 -34.20 -10.69
N HIS A 23 27.94 -33.60 -10.56
CA HIS A 23 29.13 -34.16 -11.22
C HIS A 23 30.38 -34.09 -10.32
N ARG A 24 30.77 -35.26 -9.94
CA ARG A 24 31.99 -35.68 -9.25
C ARG A 24 33.14 -35.74 -10.27
N ARG A 25 34.26 -35.08 -10.03
CA ARG A 25 35.59 -35.54 -10.49
C ARG A 25 36.71 -35.15 -9.54
N ARG A 26 37.40 -36.14 -9.24
CA ARG A 26 38.69 -36.50 -8.62
C ARG A 26 39.89 -35.76 -9.20
N GLY A 27 40.87 -35.52 -8.31
CA GLY A 27 42.23 -36.03 -8.52
C GLY A 27 43.34 -34.99 -8.67
N GLY A 28 44.39 -35.14 -7.85
CA GLY A 28 45.76 -34.69 -8.15
C GLY A 28 46.42 -33.88 -7.02
N ARG A 29 47.00 -34.49 -6.20
CA ARG A 29 48.33 -34.71 -5.56
C ARG A 29 49.32 -33.53 -5.61
N ASP A 30 49.80 -33.26 -4.38
CA ASP A 30 51.19 -33.01 -3.93
C ASP A 30 51.93 -31.75 -4.40
N HIS A 31 52.26 -30.89 -3.44
CA HIS A 31 53.63 -30.65 -3.01
C HIS A 31 53.67 -29.86 -1.69
N ALA A 32 54.33 -30.51 -0.72
CA ALA A 32 54.71 -29.90 0.54
C ALA A 32 55.93 -29.00 0.38
N LEU A 33 55.96 -27.89 1.10
CA LEU A 33 57.14 -27.23 1.67
C LEU A 33 56.71 -26.08 2.55
N GLY A 34 56.75 -26.16 3.84
CA GLY A 34 57.83 -25.55 4.60
C GLY A 34 57.41 -24.30 5.35
N LEU A 35 57.05 -24.50 6.62
CA LEU A 35 57.36 -23.63 7.75
C LEU A 35 57.31 -22.09 7.63
N ALA A 36 56.24 -21.50 8.24
CA ALA A 36 56.43 -20.34 9.12
C ALA A 36 55.26 -20.27 10.10
N GLN A 37 55.48 -20.59 11.35
CA GLN A 37 54.56 -20.31 12.45
C GLN A 37 54.47 -18.81 12.65
N ALA A 38 53.34 -18.23 12.33
CA ALA A 38 52.98 -16.88 12.74
C ALA A 38 52.39 -16.90 14.17
N PRO A 39 52.66 -15.87 14.98
CA PRO A 39 52.34 -15.87 16.40
C PRO A 39 50.83 -15.88 16.64
N ARG A 40 50.42 -16.66 17.62
CA ARG A 40 49.07 -16.68 18.18
C ARG A 40 48.60 -15.27 18.53
N ALA A 41 47.74 -14.70 17.73
CA ALA A 41 47.03 -13.50 18.10
C ALA A 41 46.13 -13.82 19.30
N ALA A 42 46.36 -13.09 20.35
CA ALA A 42 45.64 -13.16 21.61
C ALA A 42 44.12 -13.00 21.40
N ALA A 43 43.40 -13.89 22.02
CA ALA A 43 41.92 -13.83 22.04
C ALA A 43 41.45 -12.56 22.76
N THR A 44 41.13 -11.53 22.00
CA THR A 44 40.34 -10.38 22.45
C THR A 44 38.86 -10.61 22.05
N ARG A 45 38.18 -11.44 22.83
CA ARG A 45 36.74 -11.61 22.73
C ARG A 45 36.11 -11.58 24.12
N PRO A 46 35.64 -10.37 24.53
CA PRO A 46 34.28 -10.34 25.03
C PRO A 46 33.48 -9.10 24.63
N ALA A 47 34.05 -8.05 24.05
CA ALA A 47 33.32 -6.82 23.73
C ALA A 47 32.28 -7.01 22.61
N SER A 48 32.57 -7.83 21.59
CA SER A 48 31.67 -8.07 20.46
C SER A 48 30.41 -8.86 20.85
N ALA A 49 30.54 -9.82 21.75
CA ALA A 49 29.38 -10.64 22.20
C ALA A 49 28.41 -9.87 23.10
N LEU A 50 28.93 -8.97 23.94
CA LEU A 50 28.11 -8.08 24.76
C LEU A 50 27.38 -7.05 23.88
N GLN A 51 28.07 -6.51 22.90
CA GLN A 51 27.51 -5.52 21.98
C GLN A 51 26.43 -6.13 21.06
N GLN A 52 26.64 -7.36 20.60
CA GLN A 52 25.62 -8.13 19.86
C GLN A 52 24.41 -8.48 20.73
N ARG A 53 24.61 -8.86 21.99
CA ARG A 53 23.52 -9.14 22.94
C ARG A 53 22.69 -7.90 23.26
N THR A 54 23.33 -6.76 23.47
CA THR A 54 22.65 -5.49 23.72
C THR A 54 21.85 -5.04 22.50
N SER A 55 22.41 -5.15 21.30
CA SER A 55 21.73 -4.85 20.04
C SER A 55 20.54 -5.77 19.82
N TYR A 56 20.64 -7.06 20.12
CA TYR A 56 19.55 -8.03 20.00
C TYR A 56 18.41 -7.70 20.97
N ILE A 57 18.70 -7.44 22.25
CA ILE A 57 17.68 -7.10 23.28
C ILE A 57 16.96 -5.78 22.92
N VAL A 58 17.69 -4.76 22.47
CA VAL A 58 17.09 -3.49 22.03
C VAL A 58 16.16 -3.71 20.82
N SER A 59 16.60 -4.54 19.87
CA SER A 59 15.78 -4.88 18.70
C SER A 59 14.50 -5.64 19.07
N GLU A 60 14.57 -6.54 20.04
CA GLU A 60 13.42 -7.31 20.53
C GLU A 60 12.43 -6.41 21.26
N THR A 61 12.91 -5.54 22.15
CA THR A 61 12.06 -4.57 22.88
C THR A 61 11.33 -3.62 21.92
N ILE A 62 12.01 -3.10 20.90
CA ILE A 62 11.38 -2.23 19.88
C ILE A 62 10.34 -3.01 19.07
N ARG A 63 10.61 -4.26 18.73
CA ARG A 63 9.65 -5.13 18.01
C ARG A 63 8.40 -5.39 18.82
N ASP A 64 8.54 -5.63 20.12
CA ASP A 64 7.41 -5.83 21.03
C ASP A 64 6.59 -4.55 21.19
N GLU A 65 7.23 -3.40 21.30
CA GLU A 65 6.55 -2.10 21.32
C GLU A 65 5.77 -1.84 20.03
N ILE A 66 6.35 -2.10 18.88
CA ILE A 66 5.66 -2.00 17.59
C ILE A 66 4.46 -2.95 17.53
N SER A 67 4.60 -4.18 17.98
CA SER A 67 3.52 -5.16 17.99
C SER A 67 2.36 -4.75 18.91
N HIS A 68 2.67 -4.18 20.06
CA HIS A 68 1.70 -3.62 21.01
C HIS A 68 0.95 -2.43 20.40
N LEU A 69 1.67 -1.51 19.77
CA LEU A 69 1.06 -0.36 19.09
C LEU A 69 0.17 -0.80 17.93
N ALA A 70 0.60 -1.77 17.15
CA ALA A 70 -0.22 -2.35 16.07
C ALA A 70 -1.49 -3.04 16.62
N GLY A 71 -1.38 -3.70 17.78
CA GLY A 71 -2.54 -4.26 18.49
C GLY A 71 -3.53 -3.18 18.96
N SER A 72 -3.00 -2.08 19.48
CA SER A 72 -3.80 -0.93 19.91
C SER A 72 -4.54 -0.27 18.73
N ILE A 73 -3.88 -0.11 17.58
CA ILE A 73 -4.50 0.40 16.35
C ILE A 73 -5.68 -0.49 15.95
N ARG A 74 -5.50 -1.80 15.86
CA ARG A 74 -6.60 -2.74 15.53
C ARG A 74 -7.74 -2.70 16.53
N SER A 75 -7.46 -2.46 17.81
CA SER A 75 -8.48 -2.28 18.83
C SER A 75 -9.31 -1.02 18.60
N LEU A 76 -8.65 0.10 18.29
CA LEU A 76 -9.30 1.37 17.99
C LEU A 76 -10.12 1.31 16.69
N GLU A 77 -9.63 0.62 15.67
CA GLU A 77 -10.37 0.37 14.42
C GLU A 77 -11.69 -0.39 14.71
N ARG A 78 -11.65 -1.46 15.52
CA ARG A 78 -12.88 -2.17 15.93
C ARG A 78 -13.85 -1.27 16.71
N GLN A 79 -13.33 -0.45 17.62
CA GLN A 79 -14.18 0.50 18.38
C GLN A 79 -14.83 1.53 17.45
N LEU A 80 -14.10 2.02 16.46
CA LEU A 80 -14.62 2.92 15.43
C LEU A 80 -15.75 2.25 14.63
N GLU A 81 -15.56 1.00 14.17
CA GLU A 81 -16.61 0.26 13.45
C GLU A 81 -17.88 0.10 14.29
N LEU A 82 -17.75 -0.22 15.59
CA LEU A 82 -18.89 -0.31 16.51
C LEU A 82 -19.59 1.05 16.69
N ALA A 83 -18.83 2.13 16.80
CA ALA A 83 -19.39 3.49 16.89
C ALA A 83 -20.13 3.89 15.61
N LEU A 84 -19.56 3.57 14.45
CA LEU A 84 -20.20 3.81 13.14
C LEU A 84 -21.48 2.97 13.00
N ALA A 85 -21.49 1.72 13.43
CA ALA A 85 -22.68 0.88 13.42
C ALA A 85 -23.82 1.48 14.28
N ARG A 86 -23.51 1.96 15.49
CA ARG A 86 -24.48 2.67 16.33
C ARG A 86 -25.02 3.92 15.63
N ARG A 87 -24.14 4.69 15.00
CA ARG A 87 -24.52 5.91 14.28
C ARG A 87 -25.44 5.63 13.09
N ARG A 88 -25.27 4.49 12.41
CA ARG A 88 -26.17 4.03 11.33
C ARG A 88 -27.61 3.84 11.85
N VAL A 89 -27.74 3.21 13.01
CA VAL A 89 -29.07 3.01 13.65
C VAL A 89 -29.71 4.35 14.01
N GLU A 90 -28.96 5.27 14.63
CA GLU A 90 -29.48 6.62 14.96
C GLU A 90 -29.95 7.39 13.72
N LEU A 91 -29.31 7.22 12.58
CA LEU A 91 -29.63 7.90 11.34
C LEU A 91 -30.65 7.13 10.48
N ASN A 92 -31.13 5.99 10.97
CA ASN A 92 -32.17 5.14 10.34
C ASN A 92 -31.81 4.76 8.89
N TYR A 93 -30.61 4.24 8.69
CA TYR A 93 -30.23 3.64 7.40
C TYR A 93 -29.52 2.30 7.58
N GLU A 94 -29.71 1.44 6.59
CA GLU A 94 -29.02 0.16 6.47
C GLU A 94 -28.13 0.15 5.22
N VAL A 95 -27.03 -0.60 5.29
CA VAL A 95 -26.18 -0.89 4.14
C VAL A 95 -26.34 -2.36 3.82
N ARG A 96 -26.94 -2.67 2.66
CA ARG A 96 -27.08 -4.04 2.13
C ARG A 96 -26.49 -4.09 0.73
N ASP A 97 -25.57 -5.00 0.50
CA ASP A 97 -24.92 -5.18 -0.81
C ASP A 97 -24.30 -3.90 -1.39
N GLY A 98 -23.68 -3.07 -0.54
CA GLY A 98 -23.11 -1.78 -0.95
C GLY A 98 -24.14 -0.68 -1.24
N ILE A 99 -25.43 -0.95 -1.06
CA ILE A 99 -26.52 0.02 -1.29
C ILE A 99 -27.02 0.52 0.06
N VAL A 100 -27.07 1.84 0.20
CA VAL A 100 -27.63 2.50 1.39
C VAL A 100 -29.14 2.65 1.22
N ARG A 101 -29.90 2.13 2.18
CA ARG A 101 -31.36 2.25 2.23
C ARG A 101 -31.77 3.04 3.45
N PHE A 102 -32.53 4.09 3.25
CA PHE A 102 -33.17 4.88 4.31
C PHE A 102 -34.63 4.48 4.44
N GLU A 103 -35.20 4.64 5.63
CA GLU A 103 -36.64 4.55 5.82
C GLU A 103 -37.36 5.64 5.03
N ASP A 104 -38.55 5.35 4.52
CA ASP A 104 -39.32 6.28 3.67
C ASP A 104 -39.60 7.62 4.34
N VAL A 105 -39.84 7.63 5.65
CA VAL A 105 -40.04 8.85 6.45
C VAL A 105 -38.79 9.74 6.42
N VAL A 106 -37.62 9.14 6.52
CA VAL A 106 -36.33 9.84 6.46
C VAL A 106 -36.10 10.39 5.05
N VAL A 107 -36.42 9.63 4.02
CA VAL A 107 -36.32 10.07 2.63
C VAL A 107 -37.28 11.26 2.36
N ALA A 108 -38.49 11.21 2.87
CA ALA A 108 -39.46 12.34 2.75
C ALA A 108 -38.90 13.61 3.42
N LYS A 109 -38.36 13.50 4.64
CA LYS A 109 -37.70 14.61 5.34
C LYS A 109 -36.50 15.15 4.56
N HIS A 110 -35.66 14.26 4.03
CA HIS A 110 -34.48 14.62 3.21
C HIS A 110 -34.90 15.42 1.96
N ARG A 111 -36.00 15.04 1.29
CA ARG A 111 -36.52 15.77 0.12
C ARG A 111 -36.94 17.21 0.45
N LEU A 112 -37.44 17.47 1.64
CA LEU A 112 -37.77 18.83 2.10
C LEU A 112 -36.54 19.71 2.29
N LEU A 113 -35.42 19.11 2.65
CA LEU A 113 -34.14 19.79 2.86
C LEU A 113 -33.37 20.06 1.56
N LYS A 114 -33.87 19.54 0.42
CA LYS A 114 -33.19 19.67 -0.87
C LYS A 114 -33.18 21.13 -1.34
N ALA A 115 -31.97 21.67 -1.52
CA ALA A 115 -31.79 23.02 -2.05
C ALA A 115 -32.31 23.13 -3.49
N ARG A 116 -33.10 24.19 -3.79
CA ARG A 116 -33.56 24.48 -5.16
C ARG A 116 -32.36 24.78 -6.04
N LEU A 117 -32.19 24.05 -7.14
CA LEU A 117 -31.06 24.14 -8.04
C LEU A 117 -30.76 25.55 -8.52
N LEU A 118 -31.83 26.30 -8.92
CA LEU A 118 -31.71 27.67 -9.40
C LEU A 118 -31.17 28.61 -8.29
N LYS A 119 -31.70 28.49 -7.07
CA LYS A 119 -31.22 29.28 -5.92
C LYS A 119 -29.77 28.95 -5.56
N TYR A 120 -29.37 27.69 -5.70
CA TYR A 120 -28.02 27.23 -5.48
C TYR A 120 -27.03 27.87 -6.48
N ILE A 121 -27.41 27.89 -7.78
CA ILE A 121 -26.56 28.48 -8.85
C ILE A 121 -26.47 30.00 -8.70
N ILE A 122 -27.57 30.68 -8.48
CA ILE A 122 -27.63 32.15 -8.34
C ILE A 122 -26.89 32.59 -7.06
N GLY A 123 -26.96 31.80 -5.99
CA GLY A 123 -26.23 32.06 -4.75
C GLY A 123 -24.75 31.72 -4.78
N ALA A 124 -24.27 31.06 -5.85
CA ALA A 124 -22.85 30.71 -5.97
C ALA A 124 -22.01 31.96 -6.28
N ARG A 125 -20.83 32.02 -5.67
CA ARG A 125 -19.85 33.08 -5.97
C ARG A 125 -19.39 32.93 -7.43
N LEU A 126 -19.38 34.01 -8.19
CA LEU A 126 -18.93 34.03 -9.59
C LEU A 126 -17.57 33.36 -9.78
N ALA A 127 -16.64 33.59 -8.84
CA ALA A 127 -15.33 32.94 -8.86
C ALA A 127 -15.42 31.40 -8.85
N MET A 128 -16.39 30.81 -8.17
CA MET A 128 -16.58 29.36 -8.16
C MET A 128 -17.09 28.84 -9.50
N ILE A 129 -17.96 29.60 -10.16
CA ILE A 129 -18.48 29.25 -11.48
C ILE A 129 -17.35 29.30 -12.53
N VAL A 130 -16.49 30.32 -12.44
CA VAL A 130 -15.32 30.46 -13.34
C VAL A 130 -14.26 29.37 -13.06
N ALA A 131 -14.06 28.98 -11.80
CA ALA A 131 -13.12 27.93 -11.42
C ALA A 131 -13.62 26.51 -11.76
N ALA A 132 -14.93 26.31 -11.91
CA ALA A 132 -15.52 24.98 -12.12
C ALA A 132 -14.92 24.21 -13.30
N PRO A 133 -14.70 24.78 -14.50
CA PRO A 133 -14.06 24.08 -15.63
C PRO A 133 -12.66 23.56 -15.28
N VAL A 134 -11.86 24.35 -14.53
CA VAL A 134 -10.51 23.94 -14.10
C VAL A 134 -10.61 22.79 -13.11
N ILE A 135 -11.53 22.88 -12.14
CA ILE A 135 -11.72 21.81 -11.14
C ILE A 135 -12.12 20.51 -11.83
N TYR A 136 -13.12 20.57 -12.74
CA TYR A 136 -13.60 19.37 -13.42
C TYR A 136 -12.61 18.83 -14.46
N SER A 137 -11.73 19.65 -15.01
CA SER A 137 -10.70 19.18 -15.96
C SER A 137 -9.73 18.17 -15.35
N LEU A 138 -9.53 18.20 -14.02
CA LEU A 138 -8.70 17.21 -13.31
C LEU A 138 -9.24 15.77 -13.41
N ILE A 139 -10.49 15.58 -13.81
CA ILE A 139 -11.02 14.23 -14.04
C ILE A 139 -10.27 13.50 -15.16
N ILE A 140 -9.77 14.25 -16.15
CA ILE A 140 -9.06 13.68 -17.31
C ILE A 140 -7.77 12.99 -16.88
N PRO A 141 -6.80 13.66 -16.21
CA PRO A 141 -5.58 13.00 -15.77
C PRO A 141 -5.85 11.92 -14.72
N ILE A 142 -6.87 12.07 -13.87
CA ILE A 142 -7.26 11.04 -12.89
C ILE A 142 -7.78 9.79 -13.61
N ALA A 143 -8.64 9.94 -14.62
CA ALA A 143 -9.13 8.83 -15.41
C ALA A 143 -8.02 8.14 -16.22
N LEU A 144 -7.09 8.90 -16.79
CA LEU A 144 -5.91 8.35 -17.44
C LEU A 144 -5.06 7.53 -16.45
N LEU A 145 -4.82 8.05 -15.25
CA LEU A 145 -4.10 7.35 -14.21
C LEU A 145 -4.79 6.03 -13.85
N ASP A 146 -6.12 6.03 -13.68
CA ASP A 146 -6.92 4.84 -13.41
C ASP A 146 -6.73 3.78 -14.50
N VAL A 147 -6.80 4.17 -15.77
CA VAL A 147 -6.58 3.28 -16.92
C VAL A 147 -5.15 2.72 -16.92
N PHE A 148 -4.13 3.58 -16.77
CA PHE A 148 -2.74 3.13 -16.77
C PHE A 148 -2.45 2.16 -15.63
N VAL A 149 -2.97 2.42 -14.44
CA VAL A 149 -2.79 1.53 -13.28
C VAL A 149 -3.54 0.21 -13.48
N ALA A 150 -4.72 0.23 -14.08
CA ALA A 150 -5.45 -1.00 -14.43
C ALA A 150 -4.68 -1.86 -15.44
N VAL A 151 -4.10 -1.25 -16.48
CA VAL A 151 -3.24 -1.93 -17.45
C VAL A 151 -1.98 -2.47 -16.78
N TYR A 152 -1.30 -1.65 -15.98
CA TYR A 152 -0.12 -2.05 -15.23
C TYR A 152 -0.38 -3.26 -14.34
N GLN A 153 -1.40 -3.19 -13.49
CA GLN A 153 -1.76 -4.28 -12.60
C GLN A 153 -2.13 -5.56 -13.38
N THR A 154 -2.84 -5.40 -14.50
CA THR A 154 -3.27 -6.56 -15.31
C THR A 154 -2.10 -7.26 -16.00
N ALA A 155 -1.11 -6.50 -16.45
CA ALA A 155 0.06 -7.04 -17.16
C ALA A 155 1.17 -7.49 -16.21
N CYS A 156 1.50 -6.69 -15.18
CA CYS A 156 2.70 -6.90 -14.37
C CYS A 156 2.46 -7.78 -13.13
N PHE A 157 1.32 -7.67 -12.47
CA PHE A 157 1.06 -8.42 -11.25
C PHE A 157 1.07 -9.94 -11.45
N PRO A 158 0.44 -10.51 -12.50
CA PRO A 158 0.52 -11.95 -12.77
C PRO A 158 1.96 -12.43 -13.02
N VAL A 159 2.79 -11.62 -13.70
CA VAL A 159 4.19 -11.96 -13.96
C VAL A 159 5.01 -12.04 -12.67
N CYS A 160 4.70 -11.17 -11.70
CA CYS A 160 5.35 -11.15 -10.38
C CYS A 160 4.69 -12.13 -9.39
N GLY A 161 3.54 -12.71 -9.72
CA GLY A 161 2.74 -13.54 -8.82
C GLY A 161 2.06 -12.75 -7.71
N ILE A 162 1.86 -11.44 -7.90
CA ILE A 162 1.22 -10.57 -6.92
C ILE A 162 -0.30 -10.60 -7.16
N PRO A 163 -1.14 -10.79 -6.12
CA PRO A 163 -2.59 -10.75 -6.28
C PRO A 163 -3.07 -9.35 -6.65
N ARG A 164 -4.08 -9.29 -7.53
CA ARG A 164 -4.64 -8.02 -7.99
C ARG A 164 -5.45 -7.34 -6.88
N VAL A 165 -5.41 -6.03 -6.87
CA VAL A 165 -6.23 -5.19 -6.00
C VAL A 165 -7.60 -4.99 -6.66
N ARG A 166 -8.68 -5.24 -5.94
CA ARG A 166 -10.04 -5.02 -6.45
C ARG A 166 -10.36 -3.53 -6.43
N ARG A 167 -10.61 -2.98 -7.60
CA ARG A 167 -10.97 -1.57 -7.76
C ARG A 167 -12.28 -1.22 -7.05
N SER A 168 -13.23 -2.15 -6.99
CA SER A 168 -14.54 -1.97 -6.33
C SER A 168 -14.44 -1.60 -4.85
N ASP A 169 -13.40 -2.06 -4.16
CA ASP A 169 -13.26 -1.86 -2.71
C ASP A 169 -12.87 -0.40 -2.36
N TYR A 170 -12.40 0.33 -3.37
CA TYR A 170 -11.99 1.73 -3.25
C TYR A 170 -12.98 2.71 -3.88
N MET A 171 -13.90 2.23 -4.75
CA MET A 171 -14.85 3.07 -5.50
C MET A 171 -16.23 3.03 -4.85
N VAL A 172 -16.52 3.97 -3.94
CA VAL A 172 -17.79 4.05 -3.23
C VAL A 172 -18.58 5.29 -3.68
N PHE A 173 -19.77 5.08 -4.26
CA PHE A 173 -20.64 6.14 -4.81
C PHE A 173 -21.97 6.32 -4.04
N ASP A 174 -22.01 5.91 -2.78
CA ASP A 174 -23.19 5.94 -1.91
C ASP A 174 -23.78 7.34 -1.71
N ARG A 175 -22.94 8.38 -1.72
CA ARG A 175 -23.36 9.79 -1.54
C ARG A 175 -24.36 10.26 -2.60
N ALA A 176 -24.30 9.70 -3.81
CA ALA A 176 -25.26 10.05 -4.88
C ALA A 176 -26.71 9.63 -4.55
N GLN A 177 -26.89 8.71 -3.60
CA GLN A 177 -28.22 8.21 -3.17
C GLN A 177 -28.91 9.16 -2.18
N LEU A 178 -28.20 10.13 -1.61
CA LEU A 178 -28.74 11.07 -0.64
C LEU A 178 -29.82 11.97 -1.25
N ALA A 179 -31.07 11.88 -0.74
CA ALA A 179 -32.22 12.55 -1.31
C ALA A 179 -32.24 14.08 -1.08
N TYR A 180 -31.47 14.58 -0.10
CA TYR A 180 -31.36 16.02 0.17
C TYR A 180 -30.37 16.75 -0.73
N LEU A 181 -29.56 16.03 -1.51
CA LEU A 181 -28.62 16.63 -2.47
C LEU A 181 -29.35 17.01 -3.78
N ASN A 182 -29.05 18.20 -4.31
CA ASN A 182 -29.43 18.58 -5.66
C ASN A 182 -28.52 17.92 -6.72
N ALA A 183 -28.81 18.12 -8.01
CA ALA A 183 -28.07 17.47 -9.09
C ALA A 183 -26.60 17.85 -9.14
N ILE A 184 -26.26 19.13 -8.89
CA ILE A 184 -24.89 19.61 -8.89
C ILE A 184 -24.12 19.04 -7.69
N GLU A 185 -24.73 19.04 -6.51
CA GLU A 185 -24.13 18.47 -5.31
C GLU A 185 -23.86 16.96 -5.48
N LYS A 186 -24.78 16.22 -6.11
CA LYS A 186 -24.57 14.81 -6.46
C LYS A 186 -23.41 14.62 -7.43
N LEU A 187 -23.33 15.46 -8.48
CA LEU A 187 -22.23 15.42 -9.43
C LEU A 187 -20.88 15.67 -8.73
N ASN A 188 -20.82 16.67 -7.86
CA ASN A 188 -19.62 16.96 -7.05
C ASN A 188 -19.24 15.78 -6.15
N CYS A 189 -20.22 15.15 -5.49
CA CYS A 189 -19.97 13.96 -4.67
C CYS A 189 -19.46 12.79 -5.48
N MET A 190 -20.01 12.55 -6.68
CA MET A 190 -19.54 11.50 -7.58
C MET A 190 -18.12 11.77 -8.07
N TYR A 191 -17.83 13.02 -8.46
CA TYR A 191 -16.48 13.45 -8.85
C TYR A 191 -15.46 13.18 -7.73
N CYS A 192 -15.74 13.66 -6.52
CA CYS A 192 -14.85 13.46 -5.37
C CYS A 192 -14.72 11.97 -4.99
N SER A 193 -15.82 11.21 -5.01
CA SER A 193 -15.78 9.78 -4.73
C SER A 193 -14.91 9.03 -5.73
N TYR A 194 -15.03 9.34 -7.01
CA TYR A 194 -14.19 8.77 -8.04
C TYR A 194 -12.72 9.15 -7.85
N ALA A 195 -12.40 10.44 -7.70
CA ALA A 195 -11.03 10.91 -7.56
C ALA A 195 -10.33 10.28 -6.34
N ILE A 196 -10.97 10.32 -5.17
CA ILE A 196 -10.42 9.75 -3.93
C ILE A 196 -10.30 8.22 -4.05
N GLY A 197 -11.29 7.55 -4.65
CA GLY A 197 -11.24 6.12 -4.90
C GLY A 197 -10.07 5.72 -5.79
N VAL A 198 -9.83 6.46 -6.89
CA VAL A 198 -8.67 6.23 -7.77
C VAL A 198 -7.38 6.39 -6.99
N PHE A 199 -7.19 7.48 -6.24
CA PHE A 199 -5.96 7.68 -5.46
C PHE A 199 -5.74 6.60 -4.41
N ALA A 200 -6.79 6.15 -3.73
CA ALA A 200 -6.69 5.06 -2.76
C ALA A 200 -6.31 3.74 -3.42
N HIS A 201 -6.94 3.39 -4.55
CA HIS A 201 -6.62 2.22 -5.35
C HIS A 201 -5.19 2.25 -5.89
N VAL A 202 -4.77 3.38 -6.47
CA VAL A 202 -3.40 3.59 -6.98
C VAL A 202 -2.36 3.43 -5.87
N ARG A 203 -2.64 4.00 -4.69
CA ARG A 203 -1.77 3.87 -3.53
C ARG A 203 -1.60 2.41 -3.10
N GLU A 204 -2.67 1.63 -3.12
CA GLU A 204 -2.61 0.20 -2.77
C GLU A 204 -1.81 -0.58 -3.80
N VAL A 205 -2.06 -0.38 -5.09
CA VAL A 205 -1.27 -0.99 -6.18
C VAL A 205 0.21 -0.61 -6.07
N ALA A 206 0.52 0.66 -5.82
CA ALA A 206 1.88 1.14 -5.63
C ALA A 206 2.55 0.50 -4.40
N SER A 207 1.82 0.37 -3.29
CA SER A 207 2.36 -0.25 -2.07
C SER A 207 2.72 -1.72 -2.24
N ARG A 208 1.91 -2.49 -3.00
CA ARG A 208 2.23 -3.89 -3.36
C ARG A 208 3.44 -3.97 -4.30
N THR A 209 3.54 -3.01 -5.20
CA THR A 209 4.71 -2.89 -6.10
C THR A 209 5.98 -2.60 -5.32
N GLU A 210 5.94 -1.66 -4.38
CA GLU A 210 7.08 -1.28 -3.55
C GLU A 210 7.53 -2.44 -2.66
N GLU A 211 6.61 -3.16 -2.03
CA GLU A 211 6.90 -4.34 -1.22
C GLU A 211 7.66 -5.42 -2.02
N TYR A 212 7.31 -5.60 -3.28
CA TYR A 212 7.95 -6.60 -4.14
C TYR A 212 9.33 -6.16 -4.66
N TRP A 213 9.46 -4.88 -5.06
CA TRP A 213 10.66 -4.41 -5.77
C TRP A 213 11.70 -3.77 -4.85
N CYS A 214 11.29 -2.93 -3.90
CA CYS A 214 12.18 -2.11 -3.09
C CYS A 214 11.64 -1.86 -1.67
N PRO A 215 11.47 -2.90 -0.83
CA PRO A 215 10.91 -2.76 0.50
C PRO A 215 11.92 -2.17 1.50
N ILE A 216 12.32 -0.92 1.27
CA ILE A 216 13.29 -0.21 2.11
C ILE A 216 12.63 1.06 2.63
N LYS A 217 12.72 1.31 3.93
CA LYS A 217 12.26 2.55 4.55
C LYS A 217 13.09 3.75 4.09
N HIS A 218 12.46 4.91 4.04
CA HIS A 218 13.18 6.16 3.77
C HIS A 218 14.03 6.59 4.97
N ALA A 219 15.16 7.27 4.73
CA ALA A 219 15.99 7.87 5.77
C ALA A 219 15.28 8.98 6.53
N ARG A 220 14.31 9.64 5.90
CA ARG A 220 13.51 10.71 6.50
C ARG A 220 12.09 10.23 6.75
N ARG A 221 11.45 10.79 7.78
CA ARG A 221 10.03 10.52 8.03
C ARG A 221 9.18 10.96 6.83
N VAL A 222 8.41 10.04 6.29
CA VAL A 222 7.40 10.29 5.25
C VAL A 222 6.02 10.32 5.90
N LEU A 223 5.23 11.34 5.57
CA LEU A 223 3.84 11.43 6.04
C LEU A 223 2.93 10.58 5.15
N GLY A 224 1.96 9.94 5.77
CA GLY A 224 0.96 9.16 5.04
C GLY A 224 1.52 7.87 4.42
N VAL A 225 2.45 7.20 5.07
CA VAL A 225 2.93 5.88 4.65
C VAL A 225 1.78 4.86 4.58
N HIS A 226 1.88 3.88 3.69
CA HIS A 226 0.91 2.79 3.58
C HIS A 226 1.13 1.73 4.69
N GLY A 227 0.14 0.87 4.93
CA GLY A 227 0.18 -0.11 6.04
C GLY A 227 1.32 -1.13 5.97
N ARG A 228 1.87 -1.41 4.78
CA ARG A 228 2.99 -2.34 4.58
C ARG A 228 4.35 -1.75 4.95
N TYR A 229 4.47 -0.42 4.95
CA TYR A 229 5.73 0.29 5.16
C TYR A 229 6.45 -0.09 6.46
N GLY A 230 5.71 -0.39 7.53
CA GLY A 230 6.29 -0.80 8.82
C GLY A 230 7.13 -2.08 8.75
N ARG A 231 6.87 -2.96 7.77
CA ARG A 231 7.57 -4.24 7.57
C ARG A 231 8.84 -4.11 6.71
N PHE A 232 9.06 -2.97 6.08
CA PHE A 232 10.20 -2.74 5.22
C PHE A 232 11.49 -2.68 6.01
N VAL A 233 12.58 -3.00 5.34
CA VAL A 233 13.94 -2.97 5.91
C VAL A 233 14.35 -1.53 6.21
N ASP A 234 15.09 -1.34 7.28
CA ASP A 234 15.55 -0.02 7.67
C ASP A 234 16.58 0.54 6.68
N TYR A 235 16.55 1.86 6.52
CA TYR A 235 17.48 2.54 5.61
C TYR A 235 18.92 2.31 6.01
N GLY A 236 19.72 1.80 5.06
CA GLY A 236 21.15 1.53 5.26
C GLY A 236 21.47 0.13 5.77
N ASP A 237 20.47 -0.70 6.12
CA ASP A 237 20.69 -2.08 6.52
C ASP A 237 20.76 -3.01 5.29
N GLY A 238 21.94 -3.07 4.69
CA GLY A 238 22.19 -3.89 3.49
C GLY A 238 22.17 -5.39 3.75
N ASP A 239 22.54 -5.82 4.94
CA ASP A 239 22.56 -7.24 5.32
C ASP A 239 21.13 -7.75 5.52
N ALA A 240 20.31 -7.05 6.28
CA ALA A 240 18.90 -7.36 6.44
C ALA A 240 18.16 -7.31 5.10
N TYR A 241 18.48 -6.36 4.21
CA TYR A 241 17.84 -6.27 2.90
C TYR A 241 18.00 -7.54 2.07
N ARG A 242 19.20 -8.13 2.05
CA ARG A 242 19.46 -9.35 1.28
C ARG A 242 18.74 -10.58 1.84
N LEU A 243 18.61 -10.65 3.16
CA LEU A 243 17.90 -11.74 3.84
C LEU A 243 16.38 -11.63 3.75
N GLU A 244 15.85 -10.42 3.95
CA GLU A 244 14.40 -10.20 4.04
C GLU A 244 13.71 -10.03 2.68
N LEU A 245 14.46 -9.66 1.62
CA LEU A 245 13.88 -9.39 0.30
C LEU A 245 13.07 -10.59 -0.25
N GLU A 246 13.64 -11.79 -0.18
CA GLU A 246 12.95 -12.98 -0.69
C GLU A 246 11.75 -13.37 0.18
N ARG A 247 11.83 -13.16 1.49
CA ARG A 247 10.72 -13.35 2.41
C ARG A 247 9.59 -12.37 2.11
N LEU A 248 9.87 -11.09 1.99
CA LEU A 248 8.86 -10.07 1.67
C LEU A 248 8.21 -10.31 0.31
N ARG A 249 8.97 -10.80 -0.67
CA ARG A 249 8.43 -11.23 -1.97
C ARG A 249 7.52 -12.44 -1.85
N ALA A 250 7.87 -13.41 -1.03
CA ALA A 250 7.02 -14.56 -0.75
C ALA A 250 5.72 -14.13 -0.06
N ASP A 251 5.81 -13.25 0.92
CA ASP A 251 4.66 -12.68 1.63
C ASP A 251 3.75 -11.90 0.67
N ALA A 252 4.33 -11.10 -0.24
CA ALA A 252 3.56 -10.36 -1.25
C ALA A 252 2.77 -11.27 -2.21
N ARG A 253 3.32 -12.46 -2.53
CA ARG A 253 2.65 -13.47 -3.37
C ARG A 253 1.57 -14.25 -2.61
N ALA A 254 1.76 -14.44 -1.31
CA ALA A 254 0.85 -15.22 -0.45
C ALA A 254 -0.38 -14.40 0.03
N GLN A 255 -0.44 -13.10 -0.27
CA GLN A 255 -1.59 -12.27 0.07
C GLN A 255 -2.82 -12.78 -0.70
N GLU A 256 -3.94 -12.91 0.01
CA GLU A 256 -5.21 -13.20 -0.67
C GLU A 256 -5.60 -12.01 -1.57
N PRO A 257 -6.22 -12.26 -2.73
CA PRO A 257 -6.86 -11.20 -3.50
C PRO A 257 -7.98 -10.57 -2.66
N ASP A 258 -7.90 -9.27 -2.45
CA ASP A 258 -8.92 -8.50 -1.73
C ASP A 258 -10.31 -8.69 -2.31
#